data_65c6ded0380cfa34be0e7e0ea735ca98
#
_entry.id   65c6ded0380cfa34be0e7e0ea735ca98
#
_cell.length_a   1.000
_cell.length_b   1.000
_cell.length_c   1.000
_cell.angle_alpha   90.00
_cell.angle_beta   90.00
_cell.angle_gamma   90.00
#
_symmetry.space_group_name_H-M   'P 1'
#
loop_
_entity.id
_entity.type
_entity.pdbx_description
1 polymer ?
#
loop_
_entity_poly.entity_id
_entity_poly.type
_entity_poly.pdbx_seq_one_letter_code
_entity_poly.pdbx_strand_id
1 'polypeptide(L)'
;MKKVSLKICGITNTQSVKTAYKNKIKSLGFASNNLNGPNTANDKKIKLLIKECKNYKIESVLLTRYVSLDQLIKQIDYTKPKTISCSYHFEKKELNILRKTFKRLKIGISVNPENFNIKYLKDIKKIVNVIYYDMNVYRKKTIKTYSLLKCLDQIQLIKNLSIPVFIGGGINEQKAKEIINLLNPDGIDVSRSLKNNQNIISTKKLKHFLNEVAVA
;
A
#
# COMPACT_ATOMS: atom_id res chain seq x y z
N MET A 1 9.02 9.25 20.02
CA MET A 1 7.87 8.80 19.21
C MET A 1 8.38 7.94 18.07
N LYS A 2 7.70 6.83 17.76
CA LYS A 2 8.01 5.99 16.58
C LYS A 2 7.80 6.80 15.32
N LYS A 3 8.79 6.81 14.44
CA LYS A 3 8.70 7.52 13.15
C LYS A 3 7.74 6.79 12.22
N VAL A 4 6.70 7.45 11.74
CA VAL A 4 5.69 6.86 10.86
C VAL A 4 6.25 6.76 9.45
N SER A 5 6.16 5.59 8.83
CA SER A 5 6.69 5.34 7.48
C SER A 5 5.81 5.96 6.40
N LEU A 6 6.42 6.52 5.34
CA LEU A 6 5.70 7.01 4.16
C LEU A 6 5.83 6.01 3.00
N LYS A 7 4.68 5.56 2.48
CA LYS A 7 4.57 4.84 1.21
C LYS A 7 3.91 5.74 0.17
N ILE A 8 4.46 5.81 -1.04
CA ILE A 8 3.84 6.54 -2.15
C ILE A 8 3.31 5.53 -3.19
N CYS A 9 2.01 5.57 -3.43
CA CYS A 9 1.30 4.57 -4.22
C CYS A 9 1.01 5.02 -5.66
N GLY A 10 0.73 4.06 -6.56
CA GLY A 10 0.34 4.30 -7.94
C GLY A 10 1.46 4.89 -8.80
N ILE A 11 2.68 4.36 -8.65
CA ILE A 11 3.84 4.77 -9.44
C ILE A 11 3.81 4.08 -10.80
N THR A 12 3.92 4.89 -11.87
CA THR A 12 3.86 4.40 -13.25
C THR A 12 5.05 4.80 -14.12
N ASN A 13 6.08 5.44 -13.53
CA ASN A 13 7.24 5.91 -14.30
C ASN A 13 8.52 5.92 -13.45
N THR A 14 9.66 5.81 -14.13
CA THR A 14 11.00 5.77 -13.50
C THR A 14 11.40 7.10 -12.88
N GLN A 15 10.90 8.22 -13.42
CA GLN A 15 11.17 9.55 -12.86
C GLN A 15 10.66 9.64 -11.41
N SER A 16 9.48 9.09 -11.12
CA SER A 16 8.94 9.03 -9.75
C SER A 16 9.80 8.15 -8.84
N VAL A 17 10.36 7.04 -9.34
CA VAL A 17 11.28 6.20 -8.55
C VAL A 17 12.54 6.98 -8.19
N LYS A 18 13.15 7.70 -9.15
CA LYS A 18 14.32 8.55 -8.94
C LYS A 18 14.04 9.70 -7.97
N THR A 19 12.86 10.36 -8.11
CA THR A 19 12.44 11.44 -7.19
C THR A 19 12.25 10.90 -5.78
N ALA A 20 11.64 9.74 -5.61
CA ALA A 20 11.48 9.07 -4.32
C ALA A 20 12.84 8.77 -3.68
N TYR A 21 13.78 8.20 -4.42
CA TYR A 21 15.14 7.94 -3.95
C TYR A 21 15.84 9.18 -3.44
N LYS A 22 15.85 10.26 -4.25
CA LYS A 22 16.50 11.56 -3.90
C LYS A 22 15.90 12.16 -2.61
N ASN A 23 14.64 11.89 -2.31
CA ASN A 23 13.95 12.36 -1.11
C ASN A 23 13.88 11.29 0.00
N LYS A 24 14.70 10.23 -0.06
CA LYS A 24 14.85 9.17 0.95
C LYS A 24 13.56 8.38 1.24
N ILE A 25 12.62 8.35 0.29
CA ILE A 25 11.40 7.53 0.40
C ILE A 25 11.77 6.05 0.34
N LYS A 26 11.25 5.27 1.27
CA LYS A 26 11.63 3.86 1.44
C LYS A 26 10.66 2.86 0.83
N SER A 27 9.42 3.27 0.48
CA SER A 27 8.39 2.36 -0.02
C SER A 27 7.59 2.97 -1.16
N LEU A 28 7.43 2.22 -2.25
CA LEU A 28 6.66 2.62 -3.44
C LEU A 28 5.66 1.54 -3.83
N GLY A 29 4.43 1.96 -4.15
CA GLY A 29 3.34 1.09 -4.59
C GLY A 29 3.12 1.13 -6.10
N PHE A 30 2.98 -0.04 -6.71
CA PHE A 30 2.74 -0.26 -8.14
C PHE A 30 1.40 -0.97 -8.31
N ALA A 31 0.41 -0.26 -8.85
CA ALA A 31 -0.92 -0.80 -9.04
C ALA A 31 -1.00 -1.56 -10.37
N SER A 32 -1.35 -2.85 -10.29
CA SER A 32 -1.59 -3.68 -11.46
C SER A 32 -2.85 -3.22 -12.21
N ASN A 33 -2.84 -3.34 -13.53
CA ASN A 33 -3.99 -3.02 -14.36
C ASN A 33 -5.22 -3.92 -14.10
N ASN A 34 -5.05 -5.07 -13.43
CA ASN A 34 -6.18 -5.91 -13.00
C ASN A 34 -7.05 -5.24 -11.92
N LEU A 35 -6.61 -4.12 -11.32
CA LEU A 35 -7.40 -3.31 -10.40
C LEU A 35 -8.41 -2.39 -11.12
N ASN A 36 -8.27 -2.22 -12.45
CA ASN A 36 -9.13 -1.36 -13.27
C ASN A 36 -9.26 0.08 -12.76
N GLY A 37 -8.21 0.59 -12.09
CA GLY A 37 -8.18 1.92 -11.50
C GLY A 37 -7.27 2.90 -12.26
N PRO A 38 -7.29 4.19 -11.89
CA PRO A 38 -6.32 5.15 -12.40
C PRO A 38 -4.93 4.82 -11.87
N ASN A 39 -3.90 5.21 -12.61
CA ASN A 39 -2.49 5.01 -12.19
C ASN A 39 -2.07 3.54 -12.07
N THR A 40 -2.67 2.68 -12.88
CA THR A 40 -2.29 1.28 -13.02
C THR A 40 -1.27 1.09 -14.14
N ALA A 41 -0.56 -0.03 -14.11
CA ALA A 41 0.39 -0.42 -15.14
C ALA A 41 0.31 -1.93 -15.40
N ASN A 42 0.70 -2.37 -16.61
CA ASN A 42 0.83 -3.77 -16.91
C ASN A 42 2.06 -4.38 -16.22
N ASP A 43 2.08 -5.69 -16.09
CA ASP A 43 3.13 -6.41 -15.35
C ASP A 43 4.53 -6.21 -15.95
N LYS A 44 4.66 -6.04 -17.27
CA LYS A 44 5.94 -5.72 -17.93
C LYS A 44 6.51 -4.40 -17.40
N LYS A 45 5.69 -3.36 -17.34
CA LYS A 45 6.10 -2.05 -16.82
C LYS A 45 6.38 -2.11 -15.33
N ILE A 46 5.54 -2.81 -14.55
CA ILE A 46 5.73 -3.00 -13.10
C ILE A 46 7.07 -3.70 -12.83
N LYS A 47 7.40 -4.76 -13.58
CA LYS A 47 8.69 -5.46 -13.46
C LYS A 47 9.88 -4.52 -13.64
N LEU A 48 9.83 -3.63 -14.64
CA LEU A 48 10.89 -2.64 -14.88
C LEU A 48 11.03 -1.66 -13.71
N LEU A 49 9.91 -1.15 -13.18
CA LEU A 49 9.89 -0.22 -12.06
C LEU A 49 10.37 -0.88 -10.76
N ILE A 50 10.00 -2.14 -10.52
CA ILE A 50 10.49 -2.92 -9.38
C ILE A 50 12.00 -3.17 -9.49
N LYS A 51 12.52 -3.46 -10.69
CA LYS A 51 13.97 -3.58 -10.93
C LYS A 51 14.68 -2.28 -10.56
N GLU A 52 14.13 -1.13 -10.96
CA GLU A 52 14.68 0.18 -10.60
C GLU A 52 14.66 0.41 -9.09
N CYS A 53 13.58 0.03 -8.38
CA CYS A 53 13.51 0.11 -6.92
C CYS A 53 14.61 -0.72 -6.23
N LYS A 54 14.97 -1.88 -6.78
CA LYS A 54 16.07 -2.71 -6.23
C LYS A 54 17.40 -1.99 -6.26
N ASN A 55 17.71 -1.26 -7.35
CA ASN A 55 18.93 -0.49 -7.49
C ASN A 55 19.06 0.59 -6.40
N TYR A 56 17.92 1.15 -5.96
CA TYR A 56 17.87 2.20 -4.93
C TYR A 56 17.52 1.68 -3.53
N LYS A 57 17.42 0.35 -3.33
CA LYS A 57 17.01 -0.28 -2.06
C LYS A 57 15.65 0.22 -1.54
N ILE A 58 14.75 0.59 -2.45
CA ILE A 58 13.38 0.99 -2.15
C ILE A 58 12.51 -0.27 -2.08
N GLU A 59 11.65 -0.37 -1.07
CA GLU A 59 10.66 -1.44 -0.96
C GLU A 59 9.61 -1.30 -2.06
N SER A 60 9.45 -2.34 -2.86
CA SER A 60 8.44 -2.38 -3.91
C SER A 60 7.20 -3.14 -3.43
N VAL A 61 6.04 -2.49 -3.48
CA VAL A 61 4.75 -3.06 -3.11
C VAL A 61 3.90 -3.22 -4.37
N LEU A 62 3.60 -4.47 -4.76
CA LEU A 62 2.67 -4.75 -5.84
C LEU A 62 1.24 -4.71 -5.29
N LEU A 63 0.42 -3.77 -5.78
CA LEU A 63 -1.01 -3.75 -5.52
C LEU A 63 -1.70 -4.54 -6.62
N THR A 64 -2.46 -5.54 -6.23
CA THR A 64 -3.12 -6.43 -7.19
C THR A 64 -4.47 -6.92 -6.66
N ARG A 65 -5.34 -7.31 -7.60
CA ARG A 65 -6.60 -7.97 -7.29
C ARG A 65 -6.38 -9.47 -7.30
N TYR A 66 -6.95 -10.16 -6.34
CA TYR A 66 -7.02 -11.60 -6.39
C TYR A 66 -7.99 -12.06 -7.48
N VAL A 67 -7.56 -12.97 -8.33
CA VAL A 67 -8.38 -13.66 -9.33
C VAL A 67 -8.34 -15.16 -9.04
N SER A 68 -7.13 -15.72 -8.97
CA SER A 68 -6.85 -17.08 -8.51
C SER A 68 -5.43 -17.15 -7.94
N LEU A 69 -5.17 -18.17 -7.14
CA LEU A 69 -3.85 -18.36 -6.54
C LEU A 69 -2.76 -18.55 -7.60
N ASP A 70 -3.04 -19.32 -8.66
CA ASP A 70 -2.08 -19.57 -9.74
C ASP A 70 -1.73 -18.31 -10.52
N GLN A 71 -2.72 -17.47 -10.82
CA GLN A 71 -2.47 -16.19 -11.48
C GLN A 71 -1.65 -15.25 -10.60
N LEU A 72 -1.94 -15.20 -9.32
CA LEU A 72 -1.18 -14.40 -8.36
C LEU A 72 0.27 -14.90 -8.23
N ILE A 73 0.48 -16.21 -8.14
CA ILE A 73 1.83 -16.81 -8.10
C ILE A 73 2.60 -16.44 -9.36
N LYS A 74 2.01 -16.59 -10.55
CA LYS A 74 2.62 -16.22 -11.84
C LYS A 74 2.97 -14.72 -11.88
N GLN A 75 2.08 -13.86 -11.41
CA GLN A 75 2.31 -12.40 -11.37
C GLN A 75 3.45 -12.02 -10.42
N ILE A 76 3.48 -12.61 -9.22
CA ILE A 76 4.55 -12.39 -8.25
C ILE A 76 5.89 -12.89 -8.80
N ASP A 77 5.88 -14.09 -9.37
CA ASP A 77 7.10 -14.68 -9.94
C ASP A 77 7.63 -13.86 -11.12
N TYR A 78 6.76 -13.32 -11.96
CA TYR A 78 7.16 -12.48 -13.07
C TYR A 78 7.65 -11.10 -12.65
N THR A 79 6.95 -10.42 -11.73
CA THR A 79 7.25 -9.03 -11.32
C THR A 79 8.28 -8.94 -10.21
N LYS A 80 8.43 -9.98 -9.36
CA LYS A 80 9.40 -10.09 -8.26
C LYS A 80 9.31 -8.91 -7.24
N PRO A 81 8.13 -8.57 -6.72
CA PRO A 81 7.99 -7.52 -5.71
C PRO A 81 8.59 -7.97 -4.38
N LYS A 82 8.91 -7.00 -3.51
CA LYS A 82 9.30 -7.29 -2.12
C LYS A 82 8.08 -7.54 -1.23
N THR A 83 6.99 -6.86 -1.53
CA THR A 83 5.72 -6.94 -0.80
C THR A 83 4.57 -7.01 -1.79
N ILE A 84 3.52 -7.74 -1.46
CA ILE A 84 2.23 -7.64 -2.14
C ILE A 84 1.21 -6.92 -1.25
N SER A 85 0.27 -6.23 -1.87
CA SER A 85 -0.94 -5.70 -1.25
C SER A 85 -2.12 -6.21 -2.07
N CYS A 86 -2.79 -7.24 -1.58
CA CYS A 86 -3.90 -7.83 -2.29
C CYS A 86 -5.23 -7.35 -1.72
N SER A 87 -6.13 -6.95 -2.62
CA SER A 87 -7.43 -6.35 -2.28
C SER A 87 -8.54 -7.38 -2.04
N TYR A 88 -8.19 -8.62 -1.73
CA TYR A 88 -9.15 -9.68 -1.54
C TYR A 88 -8.82 -10.57 -0.34
N HIS A 89 -9.86 -11.14 0.27
CA HIS A 89 -9.72 -12.09 1.35
C HIS A 89 -9.33 -13.47 0.81
N PHE A 90 -8.09 -13.87 1.06
CA PHE A 90 -7.64 -15.21 0.78
C PHE A 90 -8.20 -16.20 1.80
N GLU A 91 -8.41 -17.43 1.38
CA GLU A 91 -8.52 -18.51 2.34
C GLU A 91 -7.16 -18.72 3.03
N LYS A 92 -7.18 -19.09 4.31
CA LYS A 92 -5.95 -19.31 5.09
C LYS A 92 -5.03 -20.36 4.45
N LYS A 93 -5.60 -21.40 3.82
CA LYS A 93 -4.83 -22.41 3.08
C LYS A 93 -4.03 -21.80 1.92
N GLU A 94 -4.61 -20.85 1.19
CA GLU A 94 -3.97 -20.16 0.06
C GLU A 94 -2.82 -19.26 0.53
N LEU A 95 -3.02 -18.53 1.62
CA LEU A 95 -1.95 -17.74 2.25
C LEU A 95 -0.78 -18.63 2.71
N ASN A 96 -1.05 -19.82 3.23
CA ASN A 96 -0.01 -20.77 3.60
C ASN A 96 0.74 -21.30 2.37
N ILE A 97 0.07 -21.58 1.27
CA ILE A 97 0.71 -21.96 0.00
C ILE A 97 1.61 -20.82 -0.48
N LEU A 98 1.09 -19.59 -0.52
CA LEU A 98 1.84 -18.41 -0.94
C LEU A 98 3.09 -18.19 -0.09
N ARG A 99 2.98 -18.36 1.24
CA ARG A 99 4.10 -18.26 2.17
C ARG A 99 5.16 -19.34 1.94
N LYS A 100 4.75 -20.58 1.67
CA LYS A 100 5.67 -21.69 1.35
C LYS A 100 6.38 -21.45 0.01
N THR A 101 5.66 -20.95 -1.00
CA THR A 101 6.20 -20.68 -2.34
C THR A 101 7.19 -19.52 -2.32
N PHE A 102 6.89 -18.45 -1.57
CA PHE A 102 7.71 -17.23 -1.55
C PHE A 102 8.15 -16.88 -0.13
N LYS A 103 9.16 -17.58 0.39
CA LYS A 103 9.65 -17.43 1.77
C LYS A 103 10.04 -16.01 2.16
N ARG A 104 10.54 -15.19 1.21
CA ARG A 104 11.03 -13.81 1.45
C ARG A 104 10.01 -12.73 1.10
N LEU A 105 8.87 -13.09 0.53
CA LEU A 105 7.82 -12.15 0.16
C LEU A 105 7.11 -11.66 1.42
N LYS A 106 6.95 -10.35 1.56
CA LYS A 106 6.01 -9.81 2.55
C LYS A 106 4.59 -9.89 1.99
N ILE A 107 3.70 -10.51 2.74
CA ILE A 107 2.29 -10.64 2.38
C ILE A 107 1.51 -9.53 3.08
N GLY A 108 0.95 -8.64 2.30
CA GLY A 108 0.06 -7.58 2.75
C GLY A 108 -1.37 -7.85 2.32
N ILE A 109 -2.32 -7.50 3.18
CA ILE A 109 -3.75 -7.57 2.91
C ILE A 109 -4.29 -6.14 2.86
N SER A 110 -5.06 -5.84 1.81
CA SER A 110 -5.78 -4.57 1.71
C SER A 110 -7.17 -4.70 2.31
N VAL A 111 -7.47 -3.81 3.24
CA VAL A 111 -8.75 -3.75 3.98
C VAL A 111 -9.35 -2.36 3.80
N ASN A 112 -10.66 -2.29 3.72
CA ASN A 112 -11.40 -1.04 3.69
C ASN A 112 -12.62 -1.13 4.64
N PRO A 113 -13.33 -0.03 4.90
CA PRO A 113 -14.45 -0.04 5.86
C PRO A 113 -15.58 -1.03 5.53
N GLU A 114 -15.77 -1.38 4.25
CA GLU A 114 -16.88 -2.25 3.83
C GLU A 114 -16.49 -3.75 3.81
N ASN A 115 -15.18 -4.07 3.71
CA ASN A 115 -14.71 -5.45 3.72
C ASN A 115 -13.96 -5.85 5.00
N PHE A 116 -13.99 -5.00 6.03
CA PHE A 116 -13.36 -5.27 7.31
C PHE A 116 -13.95 -6.50 8.00
N ASN A 117 -13.09 -7.45 8.38
CA ASN A 117 -13.47 -8.65 9.12
C ASN A 117 -12.40 -9.00 10.15
N ILE A 118 -12.64 -8.66 11.42
CA ILE A 118 -11.67 -8.87 12.49
C ILE A 118 -11.42 -10.36 12.79
N LYS A 119 -12.43 -11.23 12.63
CA LYS A 119 -12.25 -12.68 12.84
C LYS A 119 -11.25 -13.24 11.82
N TYR A 120 -11.44 -12.88 10.56
CA TYR A 120 -10.51 -13.25 9.47
C TYR A 120 -9.08 -12.74 9.75
N LEU A 121 -8.93 -11.46 10.13
CA LEU A 121 -7.61 -10.89 10.42
C LEU A 121 -6.92 -11.58 11.60
N LYS A 122 -7.66 -11.94 12.65
CA LYS A 122 -7.14 -12.74 13.77
C LYS A 122 -6.64 -14.11 13.32
N ASP A 123 -7.36 -14.76 12.41
CA ASP A 123 -7.01 -16.10 11.92
C ASP A 123 -5.73 -16.12 11.08
N ILE A 124 -5.49 -15.08 10.29
CA ILE A 124 -4.33 -14.97 9.39
C ILE A 124 -3.14 -14.20 9.97
N LYS A 125 -3.23 -13.64 11.17
CA LYS A 125 -2.23 -12.70 11.74
C LYS A 125 -0.79 -13.23 11.78
N LYS A 126 -0.60 -14.56 11.89
CA LYS A 126 0.74 -15.18 11.90
C LYS A 126 1.32 -15.37 10.49
N ILE A 127 0.53 -15.19 9.45
CA ILE A 127 0.92 -15.42 8.05
C ILE A 127 1.21 -14.09 7.34
N VAL A 128 0.44 -13.05 7.64
CA VAL A 128 0.56 -11.73 7.02
C VAL A 128 1.61 -10.85 7.71
N ASN A 129 2.20 -9.93 6.96
CA ASN A 129 3.26 -9.05 7.44
C ASN A 129 2.80 -7.60 7.62
N VAL A 130 1.71 -7.19 6.96
CA VAL A 130 1.23 -5.82 6.96
C VAL A 130 -0.24 -5.75 6.54
N ILE A 131 -0.98 -4.82 7.13
CA ILE A 131 -2.33 -4.46 6.70
C ILE A 131 -2.28 -3.08 6.05
N TYR A 132 -2.84 -2.97 4.86
CA TYR A 132 -3.08 -1.70 4.18
C TYR A 132 -4.56 -1.34 4.33
N TYR A 133 -4.86 -0.41 5.22
CA TYR A 133 -6.22 0.05 5.45
C TYR A 133 -6.50 1.27 4.58
N ASP A 134 -7.36 1.12 3.57
CA ASP A 134 -7.75 2.20 2.67
C ASP A 134 -9.13 2.74 3.06
N MET A 135 -9.20 4.00 3.52
CA MET A 135 -10.47 4.66 3.85
C MET A 135 -11.35 4.91 2.61
N ASN A 136 -10.84 4.67 1.41
CA ASN A 136 -11.59 4.69 0.16
C ASN A 136 -12.17 3.32 -0.16
N VAL A 137 -13.42 3.33 -0.63
CA VAL A 137 -14.07 2.19 -1.26
C VAL A 137 -14.29 2.50 -2.72
N TYR A 138 -13.64 1.72 -3.58
CA TYR A 138 -13.72 1.89 -5.03
C TYR A 138 -14.90 1.11 -5.59
N ARG A 139 -15.81 1.80 -6.24
CA ARG A 139 -16.97 1.24 -6.95
C ARG A 139 -16.81 1.51 -8.44
N LYS A 140 -17.56 0.80 -9.30
CA LYS A 140 -17.41 0.89 -10.77
C LYS A 140 -17.35 2.32 -11.35
N LYS A 141 -18.06 3.29 -10.75
CA LYS A 141 -18.11 4.67 -11.25
C LYS A 141 -17.76 5.73 -10.20
N THR A 142 -17.58 5.36 -8.94
CA THR A 142 -17.42 6.30 -7.82
C THR A 142 -16.38 5.82 -6.82
N ILE A 143 -15.81 6.77 -6.10
CA ILE A 143 -14.97 6.51 -4.94
C ILE A 143 -15.69 7.09 -3.73
N LYS A 144 -16.03 6.24 -2.75
CA LYS A 144 -16.57 6.68 -1.47
C LYS A 144 -15.43 6.76 -0.47
N THR A 145 -15.16 7.95 0.03
CA THR A 145 -14.15 8.18 1.08
C THR A 145 -14.84 8.24 2.44
N TYR A 146 -14.42 7.40 3.36
CA TYR A 146 -14.89 7.42 4.74
C TYR A 146 -14.09 8.43 5.57
N SER A 147 -14.75 9.06 6.55
CA SER A 147 -14.07 9.92 7.52
C SER A 147 -13.20 9.07 8.46
N LEU A 148 -12.14 9.68 9.00
CA LEU A 148 -11.28 9.01 9.98
C LEU A 148 -12.09 8.50 11.18
N LEU A 149 -13.00 9.31 11.72
CA LEU A 149 -13.84 8.93 12.85
C LEU A 149 -14.63 7.64 12.62
N LYS A 150 -15.17 7.45 11.40
CA LYS A 150 -15.88 6.20 11.05
C LYS A 150 -14.97 4.98 10.91
N CYS A 151 -13.67 5.18 10.82
CA CYS A 151 -12.70 4.11 10.65
C CYS A 151 -11.92 3.80 11.95
N LEU A 152 -12.02 4.66 12.97
CA LEU A 152 -11.19 4.58 14.19
C LEU A 152 -11.25 3.20 14.85
N ASP A 153 -12.45 2.71 15.13
CA ASP A 153 -12.63 1.42 15.84
C ASP A 153 -12.00 0.27 15.06
N GLN A 154 -12.22 0.23 13.74
CA GLN A 154 -11.66 -0.82 12.90
C GLN A 154 -10.13 -0.77 12.89
N ILE A 155 -9.55 0.42 12.75
CA ILE A 155 -8.10 0.61 12.74
C ILE A 155 -7.51 0.25 14.10
N GLN A 156 -8.16 0.63 15.20
CA GLN A 156 -7.74 0.28 16.55
C GLN A 156 -7.76 -1.25 16.77
N LEU A 157 -8.81 -1.93 16.29
CA LEU A 157 -8.88 -3.39 16.34
C LEU A 157 -7.74 -4.06 15.55
N ILE A 158 -7.36 -3.51 14.38
CA ILE A 158 -6.21 -3.99 13.61
C ILE A 158 -4.91 -3.79 14.41
N LYS A 159 -4.68 -2.62 14.99
CA LYS A 159 -3.49 -2.33 15.80
C LYS A 159 -3.33 -3.29 16.97
N ASN A 160 -4.43 -3.67 17.61
CA ASN A 160 -4.42 -4.65 18.70
C ASN A 160 -4.00 -6.07 18.27
N LEU A 161 -3.96 -6.35 16.96
CA LEU A 161 -3.40 -7.61 16.44
C LEU A 161 -1.86 -7.63 16.40
N SER A 162 -1.20 -6.50 16.65
CA SER A 162 0.25 -6.34 16.53
C SER A 162 0.78 -6.62 15.12
N ILE A 163 -0.05 -6.38 14.09
CA ILE A 163 0.35 -6.41 12.69
C ILE A 163 0.59 -4.96 12.25
N PRO A 164 1.72 -4.63 11.60
CA PRO A 164 1.94 -3.30 11.05
C PRO A 164 0.78 -2.83 10.18
N VAL A 165 0.30 -1.61 10.40
CA VAL A 165 -0.80 -1.01 9.65
C VAL A 165 -0.39 0.26 8.95
N PHE A 166 -0.65 0.32 7.64
CA PHE A 166 -0.54 1.52 6.81
C PHE A 166 -1.94 2.04 6.49
N ILE A 167 -2.15 3.33 6.72
CA ILE A 167 -3.44 3.98 6.49
C ILE A 167 -3.37 4.80 5.21
N GLY A 168 -4.32 4.57 4.31
CA GLY A 168 -4.49 5.25 3.04
C GLY A 168 -5.90 5.78 2.83
N GLY A 169 -6.15 6.37 1.66
CA GLY A 169 -7.47 6.85 1.27
C GLY A 169 -7.64 8.36 1.36
N GLY A 170 -7.28 9.06 0.28
CA GLY A 170 -7.47 10.51 0.18
C GLY A 170 -6.58 11.31 1.15
N ILE A 171 -5.37 10.85 1.39
CA ILE A 171 -4.42 11.50 2.32
C ILE A 171 -3.80 12.75 1.69
N ASN A 172 -3.89 13.87 2.39
CA ASN A 172 -3.13 15.10 2.22
C ASN A 172 -2.38 15.43 3.51
N GLU A 173 -1.70 16.55 3.59
CA GLU A 173 -0.87 16.96 4.74
C GLU A 173 -1.70 17.05 6.04
N GLN A 174 -2.85 17.72 5.98
CA GLN A 174 -3.73 17.90 7.14
C GLN A 174 -4.25 16.55 7.66
N LYS A 175 -4.76 15.72 6.76
CA LYS A 175 -5.27 14.39 7.12
C LYS A 175 -4.17 13.45 7.61
N ALA A 176 -2.96 13.57 7.07
CA ALA A 176 -1.80 12.82 7.56
C ALA A 176 -1.46 13.19 9.01
N LYS A 177 -1.41 14.48 9.34
CA LYS A 177 -1.20 14.97 10.71
C LYS A 177 -2.28 14.43 11.67
N GLU A 178 -3.55 14.52 11.28
CA GLU A 178 -4.66 14.01 12.08
C GLU A 178 -4.53 12.51 12.35
N ILE A 179 -4.27 11.70 11.32
CA ILE A 179 -4.09 10.25 11.44
C ILE A 179 -2.91 9.90 12.35
N ILE A 180 -1.78 10.59 12.19
CA ILE A 180 -0.57 10.33 12.99
C ILE A 180 -0.84 10.66 14.46
N ASN A 181 -1.43 11.80 14.74
CA ASN A 181 -1.70 12.25 16.10
C ASN A 181 -2.71 11.36 16.83
N LEU A 182 -3.78 10.95 16.15
CA LEU A 182 -4.84 10.14 16.75
C LEU A 182 -4.49 8.66 16.83
N LEU A 183 -3.78 8.12 15.85
CA LEU A 183 -3.62 6.69 15.71
C LEU A 183 -2.17 6.21 15.82
N ASN A 184 -1.18 7.08 15.59
CA ASN A 184 0.23 6.68 15.53
C ASN A 184 0.43 5.34 14.76
N PRO A 185 0.06 5.26 13.47
CA PRO A 185 0.14 4.04 12.68
C PRO A 185 1.60 3.68 12.38
N ASP A 186 1.84 2.48 11.83
CA ASP A 186 3.18 2.11 11.35
C ASP A 186 3.57 2.88 10.09
N GLY A 187 2.57 3.29 9.29
CA GLY A 187 2.79 4.09 8.10
C GLY A 187 1.52 4.73 7.54
N ILE A 188 1.74 5.65 6.62
CA ILE A 188 0.69 6.26 5.79
C ILE A 188 0.96 5.97 4.32
N ASP A 189 -0.12 5.77 3.56
CA ASP A 189 -0.09 5.47 2.13
C ASP A 189 -0.70 6.64 1.34
N VAL A 190 0.14 7.38 0.63
CA VAL A 190 -0.23 8.60 -0.08
C VAL A 190 -0.09 8.39 -1.58
N SER A 191 -0.96 8.98 -2.36
CA SER A 191 -0.90 8.85 -3.82
C SER A 191 -1.03 10.19 -4.53
N ARG A 192 -2.24 10.62 -4.84
CA ARG A 192 -2.52 11.75 -5.73
C ARG A 192 -2.02 13.10 -5.24
N SER A 193 -2.10 13.37 -3.94
CA SER A 193 -1.68 14.65 -3.35
C SER A 193 -0.21 14.98 -3.59
N LEU A 194 0.65 13.95 -3.73
CA LEU A 194 2.10 14.12 -3.96
C LEU A 194 2.49 14.18 -5.45
N LYS A 195 1.53 14.12 -6.37
CA LYS A 195 1.81 14.04 -7.80
C LYS A 195 1.33 15.27 -8.57
N ASN A 196 1.92 15.45 -9.75
CA ASN A 196 1.46 16.42 -10.74
C ASN A 196 0.39 15.82 -11.68
N ASN A 197 -0.09 16.59 -12.63
CA ASN A 197 -1.12 16.17 -13.59
C ASN A 197 -0.66 15.03 -14.53
N GLN A 198 0.65 14.84 -14.68
CA GLN A 198 1.23 13.74 -15.47
C GLN A 198 1.46 12.46 -14.63
N ASN A 199 0.92 12.39 -13.41
CA ASN A 199 1.11 11.30 -12.45
C ASN A 199 2.59 11.07 -12.06
N ILE A 200 3.41 12.11 -12.07
CA ILE A 200 4.80 12.08 -11.63
C ILE A 200 4.88 12.66 -10.21
N ILE A 201 5.68 12.08 -9.33
CA ILE A 201 5.94 12.66 -8.00
C ILE A 201 6.51 14.06 -8.17
N SER A 202 5.80 15.04 -7.64
CA SER A 202 6.23 16.43 -7.59
C SER A 202 7.20 16.64 -6.43
N THR A 203 8.45 16.99 -6.74
CA THR A 203 9.46 17.27 -5.70
C THR A 203 9.00 18.39 -4.76
N LYS A 204 8.33 19.45 -5.29
CA LYS A 204 7.81 20.57 -4.48
C LYS A 204 6.75 20.07 -3.49
N LYS A 205 5.73 19.32 -3.96
CA LYS A 205 4.68 18.78 -3.10
C LYS A 205 5.23 17.79 -2.08
N LEU A 206 6.16 16.92 -2.50
CA LEU A 206 6.76 15.94 -1.61
C LEU A 206 7.58 16.61 -0.51
N LYS A 207 8.44 17.58 -0.84
CA LYS A 207 9.20 18.32 0.17
C LYS A 207 8.29 19.06 1.15
N HIS A 208 7.25 19.73 0.64
CA HIS A 208 6.26 20.39 1.50
C HIS A 208 5.60 19.38 2.45
N PHE A 209 5.13 18.24 1.94
CA PHE A 209 4.55 17.18 2.74
C PHE A 209 5.51 16.67 3.82
N LEU A 210 6.78 16.41 3.48
CA LEU A 210 7.78 15.92 4.43
C LEU A 210 8.12 16.94 5.52
N ASN A 211 8.07 18.24 5.22
CA ASN A 211 8.27 19.30 6.20
C ASN A 211 7.08 19.44 7.16
N GLU A 212 5.87 19.26 6.64
CA GLU A 212 4.63 19.44 7.40
C GLU A 212 4.24 18.19 8.22
N VAL A 213 4.68 17.01 7.79
CA VAL A 213 4.26 15.73 8.37
C VAL A 213 5.48 14.99 8.91
N ALA A 214 5.46 14.64 10.19
CA ALA A 214 6.54 13.91 10.86
C ALA A 214 6.59 12.43 10.41
N VAL A 215 7.07 12.21 9.17
CA VAL A 215 7.26 10.87 8.59
C VAL A 215 8.74 10.57 8.35
N ALA A 216 9.05 9.25 8.19
CA ALA A 216 10.40 8.75 7.93
C ALA A 216 10.53 8.11 6.55
#